data_df3edd7079d8d91ba7287546daa7c367
#
_entry.id   df3edd7079d8d91ba7287546daa7c367
#
_cell.length_a   1.000
_cell.length_b   1.000
_cell.length_c   1.000
_cell.angle_alpha   90.00
_cell.angle_beta   90.00
_cell.angle_gamma   90.00
#
_symmetry.space_group_name_H-M   'P 1'
#
loop_
_entity.id
_entity.type
_entity.pdbx_description
1 polymer ?
#
loop_
_entity_poly.entity_id
_entity_poly.type
_entity_poly.pdbx_seq_one_letter_code
_entity_poly.pdbx_strand_id
1 'polypeptide(L)'
;MDGRRHPSSFQQLEKLGEGTYATVFKGRNRQTGELVALKEIHLDSEEGTPSTAIREISLMKELKHENIVALHDVIHTENKLMLVFEFMDGDLKRYMDTHGERGALKPATIKSFMFQLLRGIDFCHQNRVLHRDLKPQNLLINSKGVLKLGDFGLARAFGIPVNTFSNEVVTLWYRAPDVLLGSRTYNTSIDIWSAGCIMAEMYTGRPLFPGTTNEDQIVRIFRIMGTPTERTWPGITQFPEYKPTFQMYATQDLRNILHAIDPIGIDLLQQMLQLRPELRISAQRALQHPWFNDLLMHQHHQQQQQYQQHQHQAAMHAHARMYPQNFPTQHYRHY
;
A
#
# COMPACT_ATOMS: atom_id res chain seq x y z
N MET A 1 -32.30 -12.28 11.45
CA MET A 1 -32.16 -10.97 12.12
C MET A 1 -31.01 -10.25 11.42
N ASP A 2 -31.33 -9.24 10.68
CA ASP A 2 -30.42 -8.48 9.84
C ASP A 2 -29.48 -7.66 10.74
N GLY A 3 -28.24 -8.14 10.91
CA GLY A 3 -27.27 -7.57 11.84
C GLY A 3 -26.61 -6.30 11.31
N ARG A 4 -27.42 -5.34 10.84
CA ARG A 4 -26.89 -4.03 10.40
C ARG A 4 -26.34 -3.30 11.63
N ARG A 5 -25.01 -3.18 11.68
CA ARG A 5 -24.37 -2.36 12.71
C ARG A 5 -24.79 -0.88 12.55
N HIS A 6 -25.06 -0.24 13.66
CA HIS A 6 -25.40 1.17 13.70
C HIS A 6 -24.15 2.00 14.07
N PRO A 7 -24.01 3.29 13.64
CA PRO A 7 -22.89 4.15 14.02
C PRO A 7 -22.63 4.21 15.53
N SER A 8 -23.69 4.08 16.34
CA SER A 8 -23.61 4.04 17.81
C SER A 8 -22.84 2.83 18.37
N SER A 9 -22.56 1.80 17.56
CA SER A 9 -21.72 0.64 17.94
C SER A 9 -20.28 1.02 18.19
N PHE A 10 -19.86 2.21 17.76
CA PHE A 10 -18.50 2.73 17.88
C PHE A 10 -18.48 4.00 18.73
N GLN A 11 -17.49 4.08 19.61
CA GLN A 11 -17.14 5.31 20.30
C GLN A 11 -16.19 6.10 19.42
N GLN A 12 -16.56 7.31 19.04
CA GLN A 12 -15.68 8.23 18.33
C GLN A 12 -14.70 8.85 19.31
N LEU A 13 -13.41 8.77 18.97
CA LEU A 13 -12.30 9.38 19.71
C LEU A 13 -11.76 10.59 18.93
N GLU A 14 -10.44 10.83 18.97
CA GLU A 14 -9.82 11.97 18.30
C GLU A 14 -9.94 11.94 16.77
N LYS A 15 -10.03 13.11 16.17
CA LYS A 15 -9.95 13.29 14.72
C LYS A 15 -8.52 13.03 14.24
N LEU A 16 -8.37 12.13 13.26
CA LEU A 16 -7.09 11.78 12.66
C LEU A 16 -6.78 12.61 11.40
N GLY A 17 -7.81 13.00 10.66
CA GLY A 17 -7.66 13.77 9.44
C GLY A 17 -8.99 14.26 8.91
N GLU A 18 -8.92 15.23 8.01
CA GLU A 18 -10.07 15.81 7.33
C GLU A 18 -9.69 16.22 5.93
N GLY A 19 -10.54 15.89 4.97
CA GLY A 19 -10.44 16.28 3.57
C GLY A 19 -11.77 16.82 3.06
N THR A 20 -11.82 17.21 1.79
CA THR A 20 -13.02 17.77 1.16
C THR A 20 -14.22 16.81 1.20
N TYR A 21 -13.96 15.50 1.11
CA TYR A 21 -14.99 14.46 0.94
C TYR A 21 -15.15 13.55 2.15
N ALA A 22 -14.22 13.56 3.08
CA ALA A 22 -14.24 12.64 4.21
C ALA A 22 -13.53 13.21 5.44
N THR A 23 -13.99 12.78 6.60
CA THR A 23 -13.32 13.02 7.88
C THR A 23 -13.02 11.68 8.51
N VAL A 24 -11.80 11.49 9.01
CA VAL A 24 -11.35 10.25 9.63
C VAL A 24 -11.17 10.46 11.13
N PHE A 25 -11.79 9.58 11.92
CA PHE A 25 -11.66 9.55 13.37
C PHE A 25 -11.06 8.23 13.84
N LYS A 26 -10.28 8.29 14.90
CA LYS A 26 -10.00 7.09 15.69
C LYS A 26 -11.30 6.70 16.42
N GLY A 27 -11.58 5.43 16.47
CA GLY A 27 -12.77 4.91 17.12
C GLY A 27 -12.47 3.66 17.95
N ARG A 28 -13.43 3.27 18.75
CA ARG A 28 -13.40 2.05 19.55
C ARG A 28 -14.71 1.30 19.39
N ASN A 29 -14.62 0.03 19.04
CA ASN A 29 -15.79 -0.84 19.06
C ASN A 29 -16.27 -1.01 20.51
N ARG A 30 -17.52 -0.64 20.81
CA ARG A 30 -18.07 -0.66 22.17
C ARG A 30 -18.22 -2.08 22.72
N GLN A 31 -18.37 -3.10 21.87
CA GLN A 31 -18.53 -4.49 22.29
C GLN A 31 -17.19 -5.18 22.51
N THR A 32 -16.24 -5.00 21.57
CA THR A 32 -14.96 -5.71 21.58
C THR A 32 -13.82 -4.91 22.21
N GLY A 33 -13.98 -3.58 22.34
CA GLY A 33 -12.91 -2.68 22.78
C GLY A 33 -11.82 -2.42 21.71
N GLU A 34 -11.95 -3.02 20.53
CA GLU A 34 -10.99 -2.91 19.45
C GLU A 34 -10.94 -1.49 18.89
N LEU A 35 -9.72 -1.02 18.61
CA LEU A 35 -9.52 0.27 17.93
C LEU A 35 -9.79 0.12 16.44
N VAL A 36 -10.45 1.13 15.88
CA VAL A 36 -10.79 1.22 14.46
C VAL A 36 -10.53 2.62 13.93
N ALA A 37 -10.46 2.77 12.62
CA ALA A 37 -10.51 4.06 11.94
C ALA A 37 -11.90 4.24 11.31
N LEU A 38 -12.59 5.30 11.70
CA LEU A 38 -13.93 5.63 11.23
C LEU A 38 -13.81 6.72 10.16
N LYS A 39 -14.12 6.39 8.92
CA LYS A 39 -14.11 7.35 7.82
C LYS A 39 -15.53 7.75 7.47
N GLU A 40 -15.90 8.96 7.84
CA GLU A 40 -17.19 9.56 7.47
C GLU A 40 -17.06 10.21 6.09
N ILE A 41 -17.85 9.75 5.13
CA ILE A 41 -17.93 10.32 3.80
C ILE A 41 -19.00 11.41 3.82
N HIS A 42 -18.64 12.61 3.35
CA HIS A 42 -19.58 13.72 3.17
C HIS A 42 -20.44 13.45 1.94
N LEU A 43 -21.74 13.24 2.15
CA LEU A 43 -22.73 13.08 1.09
C LEU A 43 -23.35 14.42 0.77
N ASP A 44 -23.40 14.78 -0.51
CA ASP A 44 -24.22 15.90 -0.96
C ASP A 44 -25.70 15.56 -0.72
N SER A 45 -26.39 16.44 -0.03
CA SER A 45 -27.76 16.22 0.42
C SER A 45 -28.79 16.07 -0.71
N GLU A 46 -28.43 16.41 -1.92
CA GLU A 46 -29.36 16.38 -3.07
C GLU A 46 -29.27 15.10 -3.91
N GLU A 47 -28.15 14.40 -3.93
CA GLU A 47 -27.96 13.23 -4.80
C GLU A 47 -27.95 11.88 -4.07
N GLY A 48 -27.76 11.87 -2.73
CA GLY A 48 -27.61 10.64 -1.97
C GLY A 48 -26.37 9.82 -2.37
N THR A 49 -26.15 8.70 -1.71
CA THR A 49 -25.05 7.81 -2.10
C THR A 49 -25.49 6.93 -3.28
N PRO A 50 -24.79 6.94 -4.42
CA PRO A 50 -25.11 6.05 -5.53
C PRO A 50 -25.10 4.58 -5.06
N SER A 51 -26.12 3.82 -5.39
CA SER A 51 -26.21 2.39 -5.04
C SER A 51 -25.04 1.56 -5.60
N THR A 52 -24.49 2.01 -6.73
CA THR A 52 -23.27 1.45 -7.34
C THR A 52 -22.04 1.63 -6.45
N ALA A 53 -21.87 2.84 -5.85
CA ALA A 53 -20.75 3.12 -4.96
C ALA A 53 -20.78 2.22 -3.72
N ILE A 54 -21.95 2.04 -3.11
CA ILE A 54 -22.12 1.15 -1.95
C ILE A 54 -21.78 -0.29 -2.31
N ARG A 55 -22.19 -0.76 -3.49
CA ARG A 55 -21.86 -2.11 -3.96
C ARG A 55 -20.35 -2.28 -4.18
N GLU A 56 -19.70 -1.35 -4.84
CA GLU A 56 -18.25 -1.40 -5.08
C GLU A 56 -17.46 -1.36 -3.75
N ILE A 57 -17.84 -0.51 -2.81
CA ILE A 57 -17.22 -0.46 -1.48
C ILE A 57 -17.46 -1.75 -0.70
N SER A 58 -18.66 -2.33 -0.78
CA SER A 58 -18.96 -3.59 -0.11
C SER A 58 -18.13 -4.76 -0.66
N LEU A 59 -17.79 -4.75 -1.95
CA LEU A 59 -16.87 -5.73 -2.53
C LEU A 59 -15.46 -5.62 -1.96
N MET A 60 -15.04 -4.43 -1.52
CA MET A 60 -13.73 -4.24 -0.87
C MET A 60 -13.65 -4.96 0.49
N LYS A 61 -14.76 -5.22 1.16
CA LYS A 61 -14.79 -6.03 2.40
C LYS A 61 -14.27 -7.45 2.16
N GLU A 62 -14.38 -7.95 0.95
CA GLU A 62 -13.91 -9.29 0.56
C GLU A 62 -12.41 -9.32 0.25
N LEU A 63 -11.78 -8.17 0.01
CA LEU A 63 -10.34 -8.06 -0.25
C LEU A 63 -9.55 -8.14 1.07
N LYS A 64 -9.34 -9.36 1.55
CA LYS A 64 -8.60 -9.62 2.80
C LYS A 64 -7.20 -10.11 2.48
N HIS A 65 -6.22 -9.30 2.86
CA HIS A 65 -4.82 -9.61 2.73
C HIS A 65 -4.01 -8.92 3.84
N GLU A 66 -2.92 -9.54 4.26
CA GLU A 66 -2.04 -9.02 5.32
C GLU A 66 -1.51 -7.60 5.03
N ASN A 67 -1.31 -7.26 3.76
CA ASN A 67 -0.77 -5.97 3.33
C ASN A 67 -1.83 -5.03 2.73
N ILE A 68 -3.09 -5.24 3.07
CA ILE A 68 -4.20 -4.36 2.72
C ILE A 68 -4.95 -4.00 3.99
N VAL A 69 -5.21 -2.71 4.21
CA VAL A 69 -6.02 -2.25 5.34
C VAL A 69 -7.41 -2.85 5.24
N ALA A 70 -7.82 -3.59 6.26
CA ALA A 70 -9.10 -4.28 6.25
C ALA A 70 -10.26 -3.28 6.40
N LEU A 71 -11.25 -3.40 5.52
CA LEU A 71 -12.55 -2.76 5.67
C LEU A 71 -13.46 -3.68 6.45
N HIS A 72 -13.74 -3.35 7.71
CA HIS A 72 -14.53 -4.20 8.61
C HIS A 72 -16.02 -4.07 8.37
N ASP A 73 -16.48 -2.84 8.09
CA ASP A 73 -17.90 -2.57 7.93
C ASP A 73 -18.17 -1.32 7.09
N VAL A 74 -19.38 -1.29 6.51
CA VAL A 74 -19.93 -0.14 5.78
C VAL A 74 -21.29 0.17 6.40
N ILE A 75 -21.40 1.35 7.03
CA ILE A 75 -22.62 1.78 7.71
C ILE A 75 -23.22 2.94 6.92
N HIS A 76 -24.38 2.69 6.34
CA HIS A 76 -25.14 3.68 5.58
C HIS A 76 -26.39 4.07 6.32
N THR A 77 -26.53 5.36 6.60
CA THR A 77 -27.76 5.99 7.11
C THR A 77 -28.25 7.04 6.11
N GLU A 78 -29.43 7.62 6.33
CA GLU A 78 -29.97 8.63 5.39
C GLU A 78 -29.01 9.79 5.15
N ASN A 79 -28.21 10.18 6.17
CA ASN A 79 -27.36 11.37 6.14
C ASN A 79 -25.86 11.06 6.15
N LYS A 80 -25.45 9.81 6.38
CA LYS A 80 -24.05 9.46 6.57
C LYS A 80 -23.71 8.13 5.90
N LEU A 81 -22.53 8.10 5.30
CA LEU A 81 -21.83 6.89 4.96
C LEU A 81 -20.57 6.81 5.79
N MET A 82 -20.45 5.77 6.62
CA MET A 82 -19.29 5.55 7.47
C MET A 82 -18.62 4.23 7.11
N LEU A 83 -17.34 4.29 6.84
CA LEU A 83 -16.49 3.13 6.58
C LEU A 83 -15.69 2.84 7.83
N VAL A 84 -15.72 1.60 8.29
CA VAL A 84 -14.99 1.13 9.48
C VAL A 84 -13.79 0.34 9.03
N PHE A 85 -12.60 0.93 9.19
CA PHE A 85 -11.34 0.30 8.84
C PHE A 85 -10.58 -0.21 10.06
N GLU A 86 -9.71 -1.16 9.83
CA GLU A 86 -8.62 -1.49 10.73
C GLU A 86 -7.85 -0.22 11.13
N PHE A 87 -7.51 -0.10 12.42
CA PHE A 87 -6.71 1.03 12.88
C PHE A 87 -5.24 0.79 12.58
N MET A 88 -4.59 1.82 12.05
CA MET A 88 -3.15 1.85 11.77
C MET A 88 -2.51 3.07 12.44
N ASP A 89 -1.29 2.92 12.96
CA ASP A 89 -0.64 3.95 13.78
C ASP A 89 -0.20 5.20 13.01
N GLY A 90 0.10 5.05 11.74
CA GLY A 90 0.48 6.18 10.88
C GLY A 90 0.76 5.74 9.44
N ASP A 91 1.12 6.70 8.60
CA ASP A 91 1.49 6.45 7.22
C ASP A 91 3.02 6.41 7.01
N LEU A 92 3.44 5.98 5.81
CA LEU A 92 4.86 5.86 5.46
C LEU A 92 5.57 7.22 5.49
N LYS A 93 4.91 8.30 5.09
CA LYS A 93 5.52 9.63 5.13
C LYS A 93 5.90 10.02 6.55
N ARG A 94 4.99 9.85 7.48
CA ARG A 94 5.25 10.07 8.92
C ARG A 94 6.32 9.12 9.44
N TYR A 95 6.31 7.85 9.03
CA TYR A 95 7.32 6.88 9.43
C TYR A 95 8.73 7.31 8.96
N MET A 96 8.85 7.77 7.72
CA MET A 96 10.10 8.31 7.18
C MET A 96 10.59 9.53 7.97
N ASP A 97 9.69 10.46 8.28
CA ASP A 97 10.02 11.68 9.02
C ASP A 97 10.46 11.41 10.47
N THR A 98 9.91 10.35 11.10
CA THR A 98 10.19 10.01 12.51
C THR A 98 11.32 9.00 12.70
N HIS A 99 11.54 8.09 11.77
CA HIS A 99 12.51 6.99 11.87
C HIS A 99 13.68 7.12 10.88
N GLY A 100 13.54 7.93 9.84
CA GLY A 100 14.57 8.13 8.84
C GLY A 100 15.59 9.18 9.22
N GLU A 101 16.78 9.08 8.63
CA GLU A 101 17.76 10.15 8.65
C GLU A 101 17.43 11.13 7.52
N ARG A 102 16.89 12.32 7.87
CA ARG A 102 16.32 13.28 6.91
C ARG A 102 15.27 12.64 5.98
N GLY A 103 14.47 11.73 6.53
CA GLY A 103 13.47 10.98 5.79
C GLY A 103 13.95 9.69 5.12
N ALA A 104 15.25 9.48 4.97
CA ALA A 104 15.82 8.27 4.36
C ALA A 104 15.81 7.11 5.34
N LEU A 105 15.24 5.99 4.92
CA LEU A 105 15.16 4.77 5.72
C LEU A 105 16.39 3.88 5.53
N LYS A 106 16.61 2.97 6.47
CA LYS A 106 17.66 1.96 6.36
C LYS A 106 17.33 0.96 5.23
N PRO A 107 18.35 0.47 4.49
CA PRO A 107 18.13 -0.46 3.38
C PRO A 107 17.33 -1.71 3.73
N ALA A 108 17.54 -2.31 4.89
CA ALA A 108 16.78 -3.48 5.34
C ALA A 108 15.29 -3.16 5.55
N THR A 109 14.97 -2.00 6.10
CA THR A 109 13.58 -1.54 6.26
C THR A 109 12.94 -1.28 4.92
N ILE A 110 13.64 -0.64 3.98
CA ILE A 110 13.15 -0.37 2.63
C ILE A 110 12.82 -1.68 1.91
N LYS A 111 13.71 -2.66 1.98
CA LYS A 111 13.48 -3.98 1.36
C LYS A 111 12.24 -4.67 1.93
N SER A 112 12.08 -4.66 3.24
CA SER A 112 10.90 -5.20 3.92
C SER A 112 9.61 -4.48 3.48
N PHE A 113 9.62 -3.16 3.46
CA PHE A 113 8.45 -2.38 3.04
C PHE A 113 8.12 -2.55 1.57
N MET A 114 9.12 -2.60 0.69
CA MET A 114 8.89 -2.87 -0.73
C MET A 114 8.32 -4.27 -0.98
N PHE A 115 8.79 -5.27 -0.26
CA PHE A 115 8.25 -6.63 -0.36
C PHE A 115 6.77 -6.66 0.05
N GLN A 116 6.43 -6.03 1.16
CA GLN A 116 5.06 -5.94 1.65
C GLN A 116 4.16 -5.13 0.71
N LEU A 117 4.65 -4.00 0.20
CA LEU A 117 3.94 -3.19 -0.80
C LEU A 117 3.62 -3.99 -2.06
N LEU A 118 4.61 -4.67 -2.61
CA LEU A 118 4.43 -5.48 -3.82
C LEU A 118 3.50 -6.68 -3.59
N ARG A 119 3.52 -7.30 -2.42
CA ARG A 119 2.55 -8.35 -2.05
C ARG A 119 1.11 -7.83 -2.04
N GLY A 120 0.90 -6.66 -1.46
CA GLY A 120 -0.41 -6.01 -1.46
C GLY A 120 -0.87 -5.64 -2.86
N ILE A 121 0.02 -5.06 -3.66
CA ILE A 121 -0.26 -4.73 -5.07
C ILE A 121 -0.59 -5.98 -5.89
N ASP A 122 0.20 -7.04 -5.75
CA ASP A 122 -0.02 -8.30 -6.47
C ASP A 122 -1.39 -8.90 -6.15
N PHE A 123 -1.77 -8.92 -4.88
CA PHE A 123 -3.09 -9.38 -4.47
C PHE A 123 -4.22 -8.55 -5.11
N CYS A 124 -4.11 -7.22 -5.10
CA CYS A 124 -5.08 -6.36 -5.78
C CYS A 124 -5.17 -6.67 -7.27
N HIS A 125 -4.04 -6.78 -7.95
CA HIS A 125 -3.99 -7.02 -9.38
C HIS A 125 -4.54 -8.39 -9.78
N GLN A 126 -4.29 -9.42 -9.00
CA GLN A 126 -4.89 -10.75 -9.20
C GLN A 126 -6.42 -10.75 -9.02
N ASN A 127 -6.92 -9.87 -8.18
CA ASN A 127 -8.36 -9.65 -8.00
C ASN A 127 -8.93 -8.56 -8.93
N ARG A 128 -8.18 -8.14 -9.95
CA ARG A 128 -8.56 -7.13 -10.95
C ARG A 128 -8.88 -5.76 -10.34
N VAL A 129 -8.20 -5.42 -9.29
CA VAL A 129 -8.30 -4.11 -8.62
C VAL A 129 -7.02 -3.33 -8.84
N LEU A 130 -7.15 -2.07 -9.27
CA LEU A 130 -6.08 -1.10 -9.36
C LEU A 130 -6.16 -0.16 -8.16
N HIS A 131 -5.02 0.19 -7.57
CA HIS A 131 -4.99 1.21 -6.53
C HIS A 131 -5.17 2.62 -7.13
N ARG A 132 -4.36 2.97 -8.13
CA ARG A 132 -4.36 4.22 -8.91
C ARG A 132 -3.76 5.44 -8.21
N ASP A 133 -3.67 5.45 -6.89
CA ASP A 133 -3.19 6.60 -6.11
C ASP A 133 -2.19 6.18 -5.03
N LEU A 134 -1.24 5.32 -5.38
CA LEU A 134 -0.16 4.93 -4.48
C LEU A 134 0.77 6.10 -4.22
N LYS A 135 0.95 6.42 -2.96
CA LYS A 135 1.85 7.45 -2.43
C LYS A 135 2.17 7.14 -0.97
N PRO A 136 3.24 7.70 -0.38
CA PRO A 136 3.59 7.42 1.01
C PRO A 136 2.46 7.66 2.02
N GLN A 137 1.59 8.64 1.77
CA GLN A 137 0.45 8.96 2.64
C GLN A 137 -0.67 7.90 2.62
N ASN A 138 -0.74 7.07 1.58
CA ASN A 138 -1.70 5.98 1.44
C ASN A 138 -1.13 4.61 1.84
N LEU A 139 0.11 4.56 2.27
CA LEU A 139 0.75 3.36 2.80
C LEU A 139 0.79 3.47 4.32
N LEU A 140 0.00 2.65 5.01
CA LEU A 140 -0.15 2.70 6.43
C LEU A 140 0.76 1.68 7.12
N ILE A 141 1.30 2.06 8.27
CA ILE A 141 2.27 1.24 9.02
C ILE A 141 1.78 1.12 10.45
N ASN A 142 1.75 -0.10 10.97
CA ASN A 142 1.41 -0.34 12.36
C ASN A 142 2.66 -0.41 13.27
N SER A 143 2.44 -0.49 14.56
CA SER A 143 3.50 -0.57 15.58
C SER A 143 4.43 -1.80 15.44
N LYS A 144 3.99 -2.82 14.69
CA LYS A 144 4.77 -4.04 14.40
C LYS A 144 5.62 -3.94 13.14
N GLY A 145 5.62 -2.80 12.45
CA GLY A 145 6.32 -2.62 11.18
C GLY A 145 5.64 -3.29 9.98
N VAL A 146 4.35 -3.57 10.07
CA VAL A 146 3.57 -4.09 8.94
C VAL A 146 3.06 -2.93 8.11
N LEU A 147 3.38 -2.98 6.81
CA LEU A 147 2.89 -2.01 5.82
C LEU A 147 1.63 -2.55 5.16
N LYS A 148 0.63 -1.69 5.04
CA LYS A 148 -0.66 -2.00 4.39
C LYS A 148 -1.09 -0.90 3.43
N LEU A 149 -1.65 -1.30 2.29
CA LEU A 149 -2.25 -0.38 1.35
C LEU A 149 -3.57 0.15 1.91
N GLY A 150 -3.72 1.47 1.93
CA GLY A 150 -4.95 2.15 2.30
C GLY A 150 -5.55 2.95 1.15
N ASP A 151 -6.77 3.45 1.34
CA ASP A 151 -7.48 4.39 0.46
C ASP A 151 -7.59 4.00 -1.03
N PHE A 152 -7.57 2.71 -1.35
CA PHE A 152 -7.73 2.24 -2.73
C PHE A 152 -9.20 2.06 -3.11
N GLY A 153 -9.52 2.38 -4.38
CA GLY A 153 -10.84 2.15 -4.99
C GLY A 153 -11.97 3.08 -4.57
N LEU A 154 -11.83 3.86 -3.50
CA LEU A 154 -12.88 4.78 -3.02
C LEU A 154 -13.17 5.89 -4.04
N ALA A 155 -12.14 6.45 -4.66
CA ALA A 155 -12.28 7.49 -5.68
C ALA A 155 -13.14 7.04 -6.86
N ARG A 156 -12.93 5.81 -7.33
CA ARG A 156 -13.71 5.21 -8.41
C ARG A 156 -15.15 4.96 -8.01
N ALA A 157 -15.37 4.41 -6.81
CA ALA A 157 -16.68 4.05 -6.30
C ALA A 157 -17.63 5.26 -6.24
N PHE A 158 -17.10 6.44 -5.92
CA PHE A 158 -17.88 7.68 -5.84
C PHE A 158 -17.89 8.50 -7.12
N GLY A 159 -17.28 8.02 -8.21
CA GLY A 159 -17.15 8.82 -9.46
C GLY A 159 -16.34 10.08 -9.29
N ILE A 160 -15.61 10.22 -8.19
CA ILE A 160 -14.78 11.38 -7.87
C ILE A 160 -13.50 11.26 -8.70
N PRO A 161 -13.08 12.33 -9.42
CA PRO A 161 -11.76 12.34 -10.04
C PRO A 161 -10.69 11.97 -9.03
N VAL A 162 -9.74 11.10 -9.38
CA VAL A 162 -8.64 10.63 -8.51
C VAL A 162 -7.91 11.80 -7.82
N ASN A 163 -8.11 12.99 -8.31
CA ASN A 163 -7.48 14.24 -7.91
C ASN A 163 -8.11 14.95 -6.70
N THR A 164 -9.20 14.46 -6.12
CA THR A 164 -10.03 15.26 -5.20
C THR A 164 -10.02 14.81 -3.75
N PHE A 165 -9.23 13.81 -3.37
CA PHE A 165 -9.23 13.26 -2.00
C PHE A 165 -8.36 14.00 -0.97
N SER A 166 -7.60 15.01 -1.36
CA SER A 166 -6.89 15.85 -0.41
C SER A 166 -6.99 17.32 -0.82
N ASN A 167 -7.19 18.20 0.15
CA ASN A 167 -6.96 19.64 0.00
C ASN A 167 -5.48 19.98 -0.29
N GLU A 168 -4.61 18.98 -0.24
CA GLU A 168 -3.25 19.08 -0.73
C GLU A 168 -3.29 19.06 -2.25
N VAL A 169 -2.54 19.95 -2.85
CA VAL A 169 -2.24 19.96 -4.28
C VAL A 169 -2.03 18.53 -4.73
N VAL A 170 -2.88 18.08 -5.65
CA VAL A 170 -2.90 16.71 -6.18
C VAL A 170 -1.47 16.28 -6.46
N THR A 171 -1.01 15.27 -5.73
CA THR A 171 0.38 14.86 -5.81
C THR A 171 0.59 14.11 -7.13
N LEU A 172 1.06 14.80 -8.15
CA LEU A 172 1.44 14.24 -9.45
C LEU A 172 2.69 13.35 -9.38
N TRP A 173 3.43 13.43 -8.27
CA TRP A 173 4.78 12.91 -8.14
C TRP A 173 4.92 11.41 -8.37
N TYR A 174 3.85 10.66 -8.18
CA TYR A 174 3.83 9.19 -8.31
C TYR A 174 3.06 8.71 -9.54
N ARG A 175 2.59 9.64 -10.36
CA ARG A 175 1.76 9.33 -11.53
C ARG A 175 2.62 8.86 -12.70
N ALA A 176 2.22 7.75 -13.30
CA ALA A 176 2.92 7.17 -14.45
C ALA A 176 2.91 8.09 -15.67
N PRO A 177 3.98 8.07 -16.49
CA PRO A 177 4.11 8.96 -17.65
C PRO A 177 3.03 8.75 -18.71
N ASP A 178 2.56 7.52 -18.93
CA ASP A 178 1.45 7.23 -19.82
C ASP A 178 0.15 7.90 -19.37
N VAL A 179 -0.12 7.92 -18.08
CA VAL A 179 -1.29 8.63 -17.50
C VAL A 179 -1.13 10.14 -17.68
N LEU A 180 0.05 10.69 -17.40
CA LEU A 180 0.35 12.12 -17.59
C LEU A 180 0.22 12.55 -19.05
N LEU A 181 0.54 11.68 -20.00
CA LEU A 181 0.40 11.90 -21.43
C LEU A 181 -1.04 11.77 -21.92
N GLY A 182 -1.98 11.43 -21.05
CA GLY A 182 -3.40 11.36 -21.35
C GLY A 182 -3.89 9.99 -21.83
N SER A 183 -3.17 8.91 -21.49
CA SER A 183 -3.67 7.56 -21.74
C SER A 183 -5.02 7.37 -21.04
N ARG A 184 -5.97 6.83 -21.77
CA ARG A 184 -7.29 6.46 -21.24
C ARG A 184 -7.33 5.01 -20.76
N THR A 185 -6.32 4.22 -21.07
CA THR A 185 -6.18 2.82 -20.64
C THR A 185 -5.43 2.77 -19.33
N TYR A 186 -6.15 2.54 -18.24
CA TYR A 186 -5.55 2.24 -16.96
C TYR A 186 -5.31 0.74 -16.85
N ASN A 187 -4.09 0.35 -16.52
CA ASN A 187 -3.73 -1.05 -16.28
C ASN A 187 -2.87 -1.19 -15.02
N THR A 188 -2.53 -2.42 -14.69
CA THR A 188 -1.75 -2.75 -13.47
C THR A 188 -0.39 -2.05 -13.41
N SER A 189 0.20 -1.69 -14.53
CA SER A 189 1.53 -1.08 -14.61
C SER A 189 1.62 0.32 -13.98
N ILE A 190 0.49 1.03 -13.82
CA ILE A 190 0.47 2.36 -13.20
C ILE A 190 0.86 2.28 -11.72
N ASP A 191 0.43 1.24 -11.01
CA ASP A 191 0.77 1.04 -9.60
C ASP A 191 2.24 0.66 -9.43
N ILE A 192 2.83 -0.03 -10.41
CA ILE A 192 4.25 -0.41 -10.40
C ILE A 192 5.15 0.81 -10.55
N TRP A 193 4.79 1.75 -11.44
CA TRP A 193 5.50 3.03 -11.53
C TRP A 193 5.51 3.77 -10.20
N SER A 194 4.35 3.90 -9.59
CA SER A 194 4.22 4.55 -8.28
C SER A 194 5.06 3.86 -7.21
N ALA A 195 5.07 2.53 -7.18
CA ALA A 195 5.91 1.74 -6.26
C ALA A 195 7.40 2.01 -6.47
N GLY A 196 7.85 2.14 -7.72
CA GLY A 196 9.23 2.52 -8.06
C GLY A 196 9.60 3.91 -7.51
N CYS A 197 8.72 4.89 -7.71
CA CYS A 197 8.90 6.23 -7.14
C CYS A 197 9.02 6.22 -5.61
N ILE A 198 8.18 5.43 -4.95
CA ILE A 198 8.19 5.28 -3.49
C ILE A 198 9.49 4.61 -3.02
N MET A 199 9.96 3.57 -3.72
CA MET A 199 11.24 2.93 -3.42
C MET A 199 12.40 3.93 -3.43
N ALA A 200 12.52 4.73 -4.49
CA ALA A 200 13.56 5.75 -4.60
C ALA A 200 13.47 6.78 -3.46
N GLU A 201 12.26 7.21 -3.13
CA GLU A 201 12.02 8.18 -2.05
C GLU A 201 12.42 7.64 -0.67
N MET A 202 12.17 6.38 -0.38
CA MET A 202 12.61 5.75 0.88
C MET A 202 14.13 5.75 1.04
N TYR A 203 14.89 5.67 -0.04
CA TYR A 203 16.34 5.73 0.00
C TYR A 203 16.90 7.16 0.18
N THR A 204 16.24 8.15 -0.43
CA THR A 204 16.74 9.53 -0.45
C THR A 204 16.08 10.44 0.60
N GLY A 205 14.90 10.08 1.07
CA GLY A 205 14.03 10.92 1.88
C GLY A 205 13.32 12.02 1.09
N ARG A 206 13.43 12.02 -0.24
CA ARG A 206 12.86 13.04 -1.12
C ARG A 206 12.13 12.43 -2.30
N PRO A 207 11.04 13.06 -2.79
CA PRO A 207 10.38 12.62 -4.01
C PRO A 207 11.35 12.58 -5.19
N LEU A 208 11.24 11.53 -6.01
CA LEU A 208 12.10 11.39 -7.19
C LEU A 208 11.74 12.41 -8.27
N PHE A 209 10.45 12.67 -8.47
CA PHE A 209 9.91 13.56 -9.50
C PHE A 209 8.92 14.57 -8.90
N PRO A 210 9.37 15.61 -8.19
CA PRO A 210 8.49 16.55 -7.50
C PRO A 210 7.94 17.64 -8.43
N GLY A 211 7.12 17.25 -9.40
CA GLY A 211 6.50 18.17 -10.34
C GLY A 211 5.42 19.06 -9.72
N THR A 212 5.25 20.25 -10.25
CA THR A 212 4.26 21.24 -9.79
C THR A 212 3.05 21.33 -10.69
N THR A 213 3.18 20.96 -11.95
CA THR A 213 2.14 20.87 -12.96
C THR A 213 2.26 19.56 -13.73
N ASN A 214 1.24 19.20 -14.49
CA ASN A 214 1.28 18.01 -15.33
C ASN A 214 2.47 18.04 -16.30
N GLU A 215 2.69 19.16 -16.96
CA GLU A 215 3.82 19.34 -17.89
C GLU A 215 5.16 19.31 -17.16
N ASP A 216 5.30 19.99 -16.04
CA ASP A 216 6.52 19.96 -15.23
C ASP A 216 6.82 18.55 -14.73
N GLN A 217 5.81 17.78 -14.35
CA GLN A 217 5.96 16.39 -13.95
C GLN A 217 6.53 15.52 -15.08
N ILE A 218 5.98 15.66 -16.28
CA ILE A 218 6.47 14.96 -17.48
C ILE A 218 7.93 15.32 -17.75
N VAL A 219 8.28 16.60 -17.72
CA VAL A 219 9.64 17.07 -17.97
C VAL A 219 10.62 16.53 -16.94
N ARG A 220 10.27 16.53 -15.67
CA ARG A 220 11.10 15.95 -14.60
C ARG A 220 11.36 14.46 -14.79
N ILE A 221 10.37 13.72 -15.22
CA ILE A 221 10.52 12.30 -15.56
C ILE A 221 11.48 12.14 -16.74
N PHE A 222 11.30 12.91 -17.81
CA PHE A 222 12.14 12.82 -19.02
C PHE A 222 13.59 13.23 -18.79
N ARG A 223 13.82 14.18 -17.89
CA ARG A 223 15.21 14.58 -17.52
C ARG A 223 16.04 13.44 -16.96
N ILE A 224 15.41 12.51 -16.25
CA ILE A 224 16.09 11.37 -15.65
C ILE A 224 15.98 10.13 -16.53
N MET A 225 14.78 9.81 -17.00
CA MET A 225 14.50 8.57 -17.73
C MET A 225 14.81 8.67 -19.22
N GLY A 226 15.11 9.87 -19.72
CA GLY A 226 15.27 10.15 -21.14
C GLY A 226 13.96 10.50 -21.82
N THR A 227 13.98 11.41 -22.79
CA THR A 227 12.81 11.74 -23.58
C THR A 227 12.50 10.63 -24.55
N PRO A 228 11.31 10.02 -24.51
CA PRO A 228 10.97 8.93 -25.43
C PRO A 228 10.72 9.47 -26.86
N THR A 229 10.94 8.61 -27.82
CA THR A 229 10.68 8.83 -29.25
C THR A 229 9.77 7.73 -29.78
N GLU A 230 9.29 7.87 -31.02
CA GLU A 230 8.57 6.77 -31.70
C GLU A 230 9.39 5.49 -31.78
N ARG A 231 10.71 5.61 -31.81
CA ARG A 231 11.60 4.45 -31.80
C ARG A 231 11.62 3.72 -30.46
N THR A 232 11.66 4.46 -29.36
CA THR A 232 11.74 3.90 -27.99
C THR A 232 10.36 3.60 -27.40
N TRP A 233 9.35 4.34 -27.83
CA TRP A 233 7.97 4.16 -27.42
C TRP A 233 7.04 4.35 -28.64
N PRO A 234 6.81 3.32 -29.43
CA PRO A 234 5.91 3.40 -30.60
C PRO A 234 4.51 3.89 -30.21
N GLY A 235 4.01 4.87 -30.94
CA GLY A 235 2.70 5.47 -30.70
C GLY A 235 2.68 6.64 -29.71
N ILE A 236 3.82 7.03 -29.15
CA ILE A 236 3.87 8.11 -28.14
C ILE A 236 3.33 9.44 -28.69
N THR A 237 3.59 9.75 -29.96
CA THR A 237 3.15 11.00 -30.59
C THR A 237 1.64 11.13 -30.69
N GLN A 238 0.90 10.06 -30.50
CA GLN A 238 -0.56 10.03 -30.55
C GLN A 238 -1.24 10.26 -29.20
N PHE A 239 -0.49 10.31 -28.11
CA PHE A 239 -1.09 10.65 -26.82
C PHE A 239 -1.57 12.09 -26.79
N PRO A 240 -2.73 12.37 -26.16
CA PRO A 240 -3.34 13.71 -26.15
C PRO A 240 -2.43 14.83 -25.66
N GLU A 241 -1.59 14.54 -24.65
CA GLU A 241 -0.69 15.53 -24.03
C GLU A 241 0.74 15.47 -24.59
N TYR A 242 1.00 14.66 -25.62
CA TYR A 242 2.29 14.66 -26.28
C TYR A 242 2.55 16.00 -26.99
N LYS A 243 3.76 16.52 -26.82
CA LYS A 243 4.20 17.76 -27.48
C LYS A 243 5.48 17.51 -28.31
N PRO A 244 5.47 17.81 -29.62
CA PRO A 244 6.69 17.73 -30.45
C PRO A 244 7.83 18.63 -29.93
N THR A 245 7.49 19.62 -29.09
CA THR A 245 8.41 20.58 -28.50
C THR A 245 9.07 20.12 -27.21
N PHE A 246 8.79 18.91 -26.74
CA PHE A 246 9.52 18.34 -25.60
C PHE A 246 11.03 18.35 -25.85
N GLN A 247 11.78 18.87 -24.88
CA GLN A 247 13.25 18.84 -24.98
C GLN A 247 13.74 17.40 -24.94
N MET A 248 14.71 17.10 -25.78
CA MET A 248 15.31 15.76 -25.87
C MET A 248 16.39 15.62 -24.79
N TYR A 249 16.10 14.83 -23.76
CA TYR A 249 17.04 14.48 -22.70
C TYR A 249 17.58 13.07 -22.91
N ALA A 250 18.85 12.87 -22.67
CA ALA A 250 19.44 11.54 -22.57
C ALA A 250 19.02 10.85 -21.27
N THR A 251 18.91 9.53 -21.30
CA THR A 251 18.67 8.72 -20.10
C THR A 251 19.84 8.85 -19.14
N GLN A 252 19.59 9.20 -17.89
CA GLN A 252 20.61 9.22 -16.86
C GLN A 252 20.77 7.85 -16.23
N ASP A 253 21.96 7.55 -15.77
CA ASP A 253 22.24 6.36 -14.98
C ASP A 253 21.71 6.56 -13.55
N LEU A 254 20.74 5.75 -13.13
CA LEU A 254 20.17 5.85 -11.79
C LEU A 254 21.20 5.64 -10.67
N ARG A 255 22.30 4.92 -10.93
CA ARG A 255 23.40 4.75 -9.97
C ARG A 255 24.06 6.09 -9.61
N ASN A 256 24.08 7.05 -10.52
CA ASN A 256 24.62 8.38 -10.30
C ASN A 256 23.69 9.30 -9.52
N ILE A 257 22.40 8.97 -9.43
CA ILE A 257 21.38 9.75 -8.73
C ILE A 257 21.06 9.14 -7.38
N LEU A 258 21.02 7.80 -7.30
CA LEU A 258 20.59 7.02 -6.15
C LEU A 258 21.76 6.19 -5.61
N HIS A 259 22.76 6.87 -5.05
CA HIS A 259 24.02 6.24 -4.59
C HIS A 259 23.85 5.22 -3.47
N ALA A 260 22.78 5.34 -2.66
CA ALA A 260 22.53 4.45 -1.53
C ALA A 260 21.95 3.09 -1.93
N ILE A 261 21.52 2.95 -3.18
CA ILE A 261 20.88 1.70 -3.66
C ILE A 261 21.96 0.78 -4.23
N ASP A 262 21.97 -0.49 -3.78
CA ASP A 262 22.86 -1.52 -4.35
C ASP A 262 22.53 -1.84 -5.82
N PRO A 263 23.46 -2.42 -6.59
CA PRO A 263 23.25 -2.66 -8.02
C PRO A 263 22.05 -3.56 -8.34
N ILE A 264 21.72 -4.52 -7.46
CA ILE A 264 20.57 -5.42 -7.66
C ILE A 264 19.26 -4.65 -7.40
N GLY A 265 19.25 -3.78 -6.41
CA GLY A 265 18.12 -2.87 -6.15
C GLY A 265 17.90 -1.87 -7.29
N ILE A 266 18.97 -1.35 -7.88
CA ILE A 266 18.89 -0.48 -9.08
C ILE A 266 18.27 -1.25 -10.25
N ASP A 267 18.64 -2.50 -10.47
CA ASP A 267 18.06 -3.31 -11.54
C ASP A 267 16.54 -3.47 -11.38
N LEU A 268 16.07 -3.79 -10.18
CA LEU A 268 14.64 -3.84 -9.90
C LEU A 268 13.96 -2.49 -10.14
N LEU A 269 14.56 -1.40 -9.64
CA LEU A 269 14.02 -0.06 -9.79
C LEU A 269 13.91 0.33 -11.29
N GLN A 270 14.91 0.03 -12.10
CA GLN A 270 14.88 0.25 -13.55
C GLN A 270 13.74 -0.53 -14.22
N GLN A 271 13.47 -1.75 -13.80
CA GLN A 271 12.37 -2.55 -14.33
C GLN A 271 10.99 -2.02 -13.91
N MET A 272 10.88 -1.35 -12.78
CA MET A 272 9.64 -0.68 -12.36
C MET A 272 9.45 0.67 -13.04
N LEU A 273 10.51 1.42 -13.27
CA LEU A 273 10.48 2.77 -13.84
C LEU A 273 10.68 2.79 -15.36
N GLN A 274 10.10 1.83 -16.08
CA GLN A 274 10.04 1.87 -17.53
C GLN A 274 8.98 2.87 -18.00
N LEU A 275 9.32 3.74 -18.96
CA LEU A 275 8.38 4.71 -19.52
C LEU A 275 7.20 4.02 -20.20
N ARG A 276 7.48 3.00 -21.02
CA ARG A 276 6.44 2.19 -21.66
C ARG A 276 5.77 1.27 -20.66
N PRO A 277 4.43 1.36 -20.52
CA PRO A 277 3.70 0.52 -19.56
C PRO A 277 3.93 -0.98 -19.76
N GLU A 278 4.05 -1.43 -21.02
CA GLU A 278 4.22 -2.85 -21.37
C GLU A 278 5.57 -3.43 -20.94
N LEU A 279 6.57 -2.58 -20.73
CA LEU A 279 7.90 -2.97 -20.31
C LEU A 279 8.10 -2.99 -18.80
N ARG A 280 7.17 -2.41 -18.04
CA ARG A 280 7.26 -2.42 -16.58
C ARG A 280 7.07 -3.84 -16.06
N ILE A 281 7.88 -4.21 -15.09
CA ILE A 281 7.77 -5.48 -14.40
C ILE A 281 6.39 -5.59 -13.71
N SER A 282 5.78 -6.78 -13.68
CA SER A 282 4.57 -7.01 -12.87
C SER A 282 4.92 -7.16 -11.39
N ALA A 283 3.95 -6.93 -10.51
CA ALA A 283 4.15 -7.14 -9.07
C ALA A 283 4.58 -8.57 -8.76
N GLN A 284 3.95 -9.57 -9.40
CA GLN A 284 4.29 -10.98 -9.25
C GLN A 284 5.76 -11.27 -9.61
N ARG A 285 6.24 -10.75 -10.73
CA ARG A 285 7.63 -10.93 -11.16
C ARG A 285 8.61 -10.14 -10.30
N ALA A 286 8.23 -8.94 -9.83
CA ALA A 286 9.04 -8.13 -8.94
C ALA A 286 9.30 -8.83 -7.59
N LEU A 287 8.31 -9.54 -7.04
CA LEU A 287 8.46 -10.35 -5.83
C LEU A 287 9.45 -11.50 -5.99
N GLN A 288 9.70 -11.97 -7.22
CA GLN A 288 10.67 -13.02 -7.54
C GLN A 288 12.05 -12.46 -7.92
N HIS A 289 12.20 -11.14 -7.92
CA HIS A 289 13.47 -10.50 -8.27
C HIS A 289 14.57 -10.87 -7.26
N PRO A 290 15.81 -11.10 -7.70
CA PRO A 290 16.93 -11.47 -6.82
C PRO A 290 17.18 -10.53 -5.64
N TRP A 291 16.74 -9.28 -5.73
CA TRP A 291 16.86 -8.30 -4.64
C TRP A 291 16.17 -8.76 -3.34
N PHE A 292 15.14 -9.60 -3.43
CA PHE A 292 14.41 -10.14 -2.28
C PHE A 292 14.90 -11.52 -1.81
N ASN A 293 15.94 -12.09 -2.39
CA ASN A 293 16.36 -13.46 -2.08
C ASN A 293 16.71 -13.68 -0.61
N ASP A 294 17.35 -12.72 0.03
CA ASP A 294 17.69 -12.76 1.46
C ASP A 294 16.45 -12.82 2.36
N LEU A 295 15.40 -12.07 2.04
CA LEU A 295 14.12 -12.13 2.77
C LEU A 295 13.46 -13.50 2.63
N LEU A 296 13.43 -14.06 1.44
CA LEU A 296 12.85 -15.38 1.16
C LEU A 296 13.60 -16.49 1.91
N MET A 297 14.93 -16.44 1.92
CA MET A 297 15.76 -17.38 2.67
C MET A 297 15.51 -17.32 4.19
N HIS A 298 15.40 -16.11 4.75
CA HIS A 298 15.09 -15.94 6.17
C HIS A 298 13.70 -16.48 6.52
N GLN A 299 12.71 -16.25 5.69
CA GLN A 299 11.36 -16.79 5.90
C GLN A 299 11.33 -18.32 5.89
N HIS A 300 12.01 -18.95 4.92
CA HIS A 300 12.12 -20.40 4.87
C HIS A 300 12.80 -20.97 6.12
N HIS A 301 13.88 -20.34 6.56
CA HIS A 301 14.60 -20.78 7.75
C HIS A 301 13.75 -20.69 9.02
N GLN A 302 13.01 -19.59 9.18
CA GLN A 302 12.09 -19.42 10.31
C GLN A 302 10.95 -20.44 10.29
N GLN A 303 10.37 -20.72 9.12
CA GLN A 303 9.32 -21.74 8.98
C GLN A 303 9.84 -23.13 9.32
N GLN A 304 11.04 -23.49 8.88
CA GLN A 304 11.66 -24.76 9.24
C GLN A 304 11.91 -24.87 10.73
N GLN A 305 12.42 -23.83 11.37
CA GLN A 305 12.62 -23.82 12.83
C GLN A 305 11.30 -23.96 13.60
N GLN A 306 10.26 -23.23 13.20
CA GLN A 306 8.94 -23.35 13.81
C GLN A 306 8.35 -24.76 13.64
N TYR A 307 8.49 -25.33 12.45
CA TYR A 307 8.04 -26.71 12.21
C TYR A 307 8.76 -27.72 13.06
N GLN A 308 10.08 -27.60 13.22
CA GLN A 308 10.89 -28.45 14.10
C GLN A 308 10.49 -28.28 15.57
N GLN A 309 10.25 -27.04 16.01
CA GLN A 309 9.79 -26.78 17.38
C GLN A 309 8.42 -27.41 17.65
N HIS A 310 7.47 -27.30 16.71
CA HIS A 310 6.16 -27.93 16.84
C HIS A 310 6.26 -29.45 16.89
N GLN A 311 7.10 -30.06 16.06
CA GLN A 311 7.33 -31.51 16.11
C GLN A 311 7.94 -31.94 17.45
N HIS A 312 8.91 -31.18 17.95
CA HIS A 312 9.53 -31.48 19.25
C HIS A 312 8.51 -31.36 20.40
N GLN A 313 7.69 -30.30 20.39
CA GLN A 313 6.62 -30.14 21.39
C GLN A 313 5.58 -31.28 21.31
N ALA A 314 5.17 -31.65 20.10
CA ALA A 314 4.24 -32.76 19.90
C ALA A 314 4.81 -34.09 20.40
N ALA A 315 6.13 -34.36 20.17
CA ALA A 315 6.81 -35.53 20.66
C ALA A 315 6.92 -35.55 22.22
N MET A 316 7.19 -34.39 22.82
CA MET A 316 7.23 -34.24 24.29
C MET A 316 5.84 -34.49 24.88
N HIS A 317 4.79 -33.96 24.31
CA HIS A 317 3.41 -34.21 24.75
C HIS A 317 2.99 -35.66 24.59
N ALA A 318 3.41 -36.33 23.53
CA ALA A 318 3.14 -37.75 23.31
C ALA A 318 3.89 -38.59 24.36
N HIS A 319 5.15 -38.27 24.63
CA HIS A 319 5.95 -38.96 25.67
C HIS A 319 5.37 -38.78 27.08
N ALA A 320 4.92 -37.56 27.42
CA ALA A 320 4.29 -37.28 28.72
C ALA A 320 2.96 -38.04 28.91
N ARG A 321 2.22 -38.31 27.82
CA ARG A 321 0.99 -39.14 27.87
C ARG A 321 1.30 -40.63 28.03
N MET A 322 2.42 -41.10 27.51
CA MET A 322 2.82 -42.52 27.66
C MET A 322 3.39 -42.85 29.02
N TYR A 323 3.98 -41.87 29.69
CA TYR A 323 4.56 -42.05 31.03
C TYR A 323 3.99 -41.03 32.02
N PRO A 324 2.74 -41.25 32.52
CA PRO A 324 2.21 -40.41 33.58
C PRO A 324 3.07 -40.63 34.84
N GLN A 325 3.70 -39.57 35.32
CA GLN A 325 4.46 -39.64 36.58
C GLN A 325 3.49 -39.88 37.73
N ASN A 326 3.48 -41.08 38.25
CA ASN A 326 2.82 -41.42 39.52
C ASN A 326 3.59 -40.75 40.64
N PHE A 327 3.17 -39.60 41.11
CA PHE A 327 3.63 -39.06 42.39
C PHE A 327 3.01 -39.89 43.52
N PRO A 328 3.79 -40.51 44.42
CA PRO A 328 3.23 -41.16 45.57
C PRO A 328 2.67 -40.11 46.53
N THR A 329 1.37 -40.17 46.78
CA THR A 329 0.69 -39.41 47.84
C THR A 329 1.23 -39.88 49.21
N GLN A 330 2.11 -39.11 49.83
CA GLN A 330 2.48 -39.32 51.20
C GLN A 330 1.29 -38.94 52.10
N HIS A 331 0.62 -39.96 52.62
CA HIS A 331 -0.31 -39.80 53.73
C HIS A 331 0.47 -39.47 55.02
N TYR A 332 0.45 -38.22 55.42
CA TYR A 332 0.80 -37.87 56.79
C TYR A 332 -0.35 -38.29 57.72
N ARG A 333 -0.15 -39.34 58.50
CA ARG A 333 -0.97 -39.65 59.68
C ARG A 333 -0.50 -38.76 60.82
N HIS A 334 -1.42 -37.94 61.31
CA HIS A 334 -1.25 -37.28 62.61
C HIS A 334 -1.49 -38.30 63.73
N TYR A 335 -0.54 -38.39 64.65
CA TYR A 335 -0.74 -38.83 66.02
C TYR A 335 -0.68 -37.63 66.93
#